data_e2ba09cf63be4cd51acba277faf0c72c
#
_entry.id   e2ba09cf63be4cd51acba277faf0c72c
#
_cell.length_a   1.000
_cell.length_b   1.000
_cell.length_c   1.000
_cell.angle_alpha   90.00
_cell.angle_beta   90.00
_cell.angle_gamma   90.00
#
_symmetry.space_group_name_H-M   'P 1'
#
loop_
_entity.id
_entity.type
_entity.pdbx_description
1 polymer ?
#
loop_
_entity_poly.entity_id
_entity_poly.type
_entity_poly.pdbx_seq_one_letter_code
_entity_poly.pdbx_strand_id
1 'polypeptide(L)'
;DKEQFKVYFQPKYDLNSEKVAGAEALVRWVHPEKGFMNPAEFIPLFETNGFITELDKFVWDKTCEYIEEWKRKGYPVVPISVNVSRTDIYNPDFMDIIMGIIKKHGLEPENIHLEITETAYTENPQQIIEVVKKLKLLGFIIEMDDFGSGYSSLNMLNELPIDILKLDMGFVQGDLSTNSNNILSFIISLAKWMDYAVVAEGIETEEQIQMLRNMDCNFVQGYYFAKPLPPEEFEKHLIEHSILNNDMEGLEMNFSDATFRKSPGTMLIVDDLVLNRKILSASFSRYFKTVEKENGAEALEYIKDHADEIDVIMLDLVMPVMDGFTLMKQLKMENKYAHIPIIVTSQGGDKSVEKSFALGATDFVEKPYNPRIIMHRVQNVVTVSYTHLTLPTNSL
;
A
#
# COMPACT_ATOMS: atom_id res chain seq x y z
N ASP A 1 -15.74 -31.63 -4.16
CA ASP A 1 -15.33 -31.82 -5.56
C ASP A 1 -14.84 -30.46 -6.10
N LYS A 2 -13.57 -30.40 -6.54
CA LYS A 2 -12.91 -29.14 -6.93
C LYS A 2 -13.56 -28.46 -8.15
N GLU A 3 -14.33 -29.18 -8.95
CA GLU A 3 -15.01 -28.64 -10.13
C GLU A 3 -16.28 -27.82 -9.79
N GLN A 4 -16.79 -27.93 -8.57
CA GLN A 4 -18.00 -27.21 -8.16
C GLN A 4 -17.72 -25.79 -7.69
N PHE A 5 -16.51 -25.50 -7.18
CA PHE A 5 -16.10 -24.18 -6.77
C PHE A 5 -15.32 -23.48 -7.90
N LYS A 6 -15.70 -22.26 -8.18
CA LYS A 6 -15.08 -21.40 -9.18
C LYS A 6 -14.69 -20.06 -8.56
N VAL A 7 -13.66 -19.43 -9.08
CA VAL A 7 -13.26 -18.08 -8.69
C VAL A 7 -13.72 -17.11 -9.76
N TYR A 8 -14.43 -16.06 -9.36
CA TYR A 8 -14.81 -14.93 -10.18
C TYR A 8 -14.04 -13.71 -9.73
N PHE A 9 -13.87 -12.72 -10.59
CA PHE A 9 -13.13 -11.51 -10.29
C PHE A 9 -14.04 -10.30 -10.45
N GLN A 10 -14.13 -9.48 -9.40
CA GLN A 10 -14.85 -8.21 -9.49
C GLN A 10 -13.83 -7.08 -9.59
N PRO A 11 -13.82 -6.30 -10.71
CA PRO A 11 -12.86 -5.24 -10.90
C PRO A 11 -13.01 -4.11 -9.88
N LYS A 12 -11.87 -3.59 -9.41
CA LYS A 12 -11.73 -2.34 -8.67
C LYS A 12 -11.21 -1.27 -9.63
N TYR A 13 -11.84 -0.11 -9.67
CA TYR A 13 -11.49 0.98 -10.59
C TYR A 13 -10.86 2.14 -9.85
N ASP A 14 -9.80 2.68 -10.41
CA ASP A 14 -9.31 4.00 -10.02
C ASP A 14 -10.32 5.07 -10.43
N LEU A 15 -10.77 5.87 -9.48
CA LEU A 15 -11.87 6.80 -9.69
C LEU A 15 -11.50 7.99 -10.58
N ASN A 16 -10.21 8.32 -10.69
CA ASN A 16 -9.74 9.43 -11.52
C ASN A 16 -9.53 9.01 -12.97
N SER A 17 -8.90 7.87 -13.20
CA SER A 17 -8.59 7.36 -14.53
C SER A 17 -9.71 6.49 -15.14
N GLU A 18 -10.64 6.00 -14.32
CA GLU A 18 -11.68 5.02 -14.66
C GLU A 18 -11.12 3.71 -15.24
N LYS A 19 -9.90 3.38 -14.88
CA LYS A 19 -9.22 2.15 -15.31
C LYS A 19 -9.19 1.11 -14.19
N VAL A 20 -9.09 -0.15 -14.56
CA VAL A 20 -8.97 -1.26 -13.60
C VAL A 20 -7.64 -1.16 -12.87
N ALA A 21 -7.69 -0.96 -11.56
CA ALA A 21 -6.54 -0.84 -10.67
C ALA A 21 -6.29 -2.12 -9.84
N GLY A 22 -7.26 -3.02 -9.78
CA GLY A 22 -7.21 -4.28 -9.04
C GLY A 22 -8.48 -5.08 -9.26
N ALA A 23 -8.63 -6.18 -8.56
CA ALA A 23 -9.90 -6.91 -8.48
C ALA A 23 -10.00 -7.69 -7.18
N GLU A 24 -11.23 -8.09 -6.82
CA GLU A 24 -11.51 -9.00 -5.72
C GLU A 24 -11.84 -10.39 -6.26
N ALA A 25 -11.22 -11.41 -5.69
CA ALA A 25 -11.47 -12.82 -6.00
C ALA A 25 -12.63 -13.34 -5.15
N LEU A 26 -13.70 -13.69 -5.80
CA LEU A 26 -14.96 -14.09 -5.19
C LEU A 26 -15.30 -15.53 -5.53
N VAL A 27 -15.40 -16.40 -4.52
CA VAL A 27 -15.80 -17.79 -4.73
C VAL A 27 -17.26 -17.90 -5.17
N ARG A 28 -17.51 -18.85 -6.08
CA ARG A 28 -18.85 -19.21 -6.55
C ARG A 28 -19.01 -20.73 -6.47
N TRP A 29 -20.13 -21.17 -5.90
CA TRP A 29 -20.42 -22.60 -5.81
C TRP A 29 -21.54 -22.99 -6.78
N VAL A 30 -21.18 -23.83 -7.75
CA VAL A 30 -22.14 -24.45 -8.67
C VAL A 30 -22.45 -25.84 -8.14
N HIS A 31 -23.47 -25.92 -7.27
CA HIS A 31 -23.90 -27.18 -6.65
C HIS A 31 -24.58 -28.07 -7.70
N PRO A 32 -24.27 -29.37 -7.81
CA PRO A 32 -24.77 -30.23 -8.86
C PRO A 32 -26.30 -30.38 -8.89
N GLU A 33 -26.95 -30.26 -7.73
CA GLU A 33 -28.42 -30.39 -7.62
C GLU A 33 -29.13 -29.04 -7.44
N LYS A 34 -28.47 -28.06 -6.80
CA LYS A 34 -29.08 -26.76 -6.45
C LYS A 34 -28.72 -25.64 -7.45
N GLY A 35 -27.77 -25.91 -8.35
CA GLY A 35 -27.25 -24.89 -9.28
C GLY A 35 -26.35 -23.87 -8.57
N PHE A 36 -26.45 -22.63 -8.98
CA PHE A 36 -25.62 -21.55 -8.45
C PHE A 36 -26.06 -21.16 -7.04
N MET A 37 -25.19 -21.35 -6.04
CA MET A 37 -25.44 -21.01 -4.64
C MET A 37 -24.79 -19.66 -4.27
N ASN A 38 -25.54 -18.85 -3.52
CA ASN A 38 -25.04 -17.58 -3.00
C ASN A 38 -24.00 -17.81 -1.90
N PRO A 39 -22.84 -17.13 -1.91
CA PRO A 39 -21.86 -17.20 -0.82
C PRO A 39 -22.46 -17.03 0.58
N ALA A 40 -23.42 -16.13 0.77
CA ALA A 40 -24.10 -15.92 2.04
C ALA A 40 -24.85 -17.17 2.57
N GLU A 41 -25.14 -18.17 1.72
CA GLU A 41 -25.80 -19.40 2.13
C GLU A 41 -24.83 -20.48 2.63
N PHE A 42 -23.61 -20.52 2.09
CA PHE A 42 -22.67 -21.60 2.40
C PHE A 42 -21.45 -21.18 3.22
N ILE A 43 -21.00 -19.93 3.13
CA ILE A 43 -19.82 -19.44 3.88
C ILE A 43 -20.03 -19.59 5.40
N PRO A 44 -21.16 -19.14 6.00
CA PRO A 44 -21.37 -19.31 7.44
C PRO A 44 -21.39 -20.78 7.89
N LEU A 45 -21.89 -21.68 7.03
CA LEU A 45 -21.86 -23.11 7.31
C LEU A 45 -20.43 -23.66 7.30
N PHE A 46 -19.60 -23.21 6.36
CA PHE A 46 -18.19 -23.64 6.24
C PHE A 46 -17.31 -23.08 7.35
N GLU A 47 -17.59 -21.88 7.83
CA GLU A 47 -16.96 -21.34 9.03
C GLU A 47 -17.28 -22.20 10.26
N THR A 48 -18.56 -22.59 10.43
CA THR A 48 -19.00 -23.37 11.59
C THR A 48 -18.39 -24.78 11.62
N ASN A 49 -18.19 -25.41 10.47
CA ASN A 49 -17.68 -26.78 10.36
C ASN A 49 -16.16 -26.86 10.04
N GLY A 50 -15.49 -25.72 9.94
CA GLY A 50 -14.06 -25.61 9.67
C GLY A 50 -13.65 -25.86 8.20
N PHE A 51 -14.59 -26.04 7.27
CA PHE A 51 -14.29 -26.26 5.85
C PHE A 51 -13.83 -24.94 5.16
N ILE A 52 -14.05 -23.81 5.80
CA ILE A 52 -13.67 -22.49 5.26
C ILE A 52 -12.17 -22.43 4.92
N THR A 53 -11.30 -22.95 5.77
CA THR A 53 -9.83 -22.98 5.55
C THR A 53 -9.43 -23.70 4.26
N GLU A 54 -10.10 -24.82 3.94
CA GLU A 54 -9.82 -25.54 2.69
C GLU A 54 -10.37 -24.78 1.48
N LEU A 55 -11.49 -24.07 1.65
CA LEU A 55 -12.04 -23.22 0.61
C LEU A 55 -11.14 -22.02 0.34
N ASP A 56 -10.66 -21.35 1.38
CA ASP A 56 -9.79 -20.18 1.27
C ASP A 56 -8.46 -20.55 0.58
N LYS A 57 -7.82 -21.65 1.00
CA LYS A 57 -6.63 -22.18 0.31
C LYS A 57 -6.88 -22.46 -1.16
N PHE A 58 -8.04 -23.01 -1.50
CA PHE A 58 -8.42 -23.26 -2.90
C PHE A 58 -8.53 -21.93 -3.67
N VAL A 59 -9.19 -20.92 -3.09
CA VAL A 59 -9.35 -19.58 -3.71
C VAL A 59 -7.99 -18.93 -3.92
N TRP A 60 -7.11 -18.94 -2.90
CA TRP A 60 -5.77 -18.38 -2.98
C TRP A 60 -4.92 -19.06 -4.08
N ASP A 61 -4.90 -20.38 -4.09
CA ASP A 61 -4.13 -21.16 -5.08
C ASP A 61 -4.64 -20.92 -6.50
N LYS A 62 -5.98 -20.90 -6.68
CA LYS A 62 -6.58 -20.61 -7.99
C LYS A 62 -6.36 -19.17 -8.44
N THR A 63 -6.44 -18.20 -7.54
CA THR A 63 -6.15 -16.80 -7.85
C THR A 63 -4.70 -16.64 -8.31
N CYS A 64 -3.76 -17.24 -7.60
CA CYS A 64 -2.35 -17.24 -7.99
C CYS A 64 -2.10 -17.92 -9.34
N GLU A 65 -2.77 -19.04 -9.62
CA GLU A 65 -2.72 -19.75 -10.92
C GLU A 65 -3.17 -18.83 -12.08
N TYR A 66 -4.26 -18.06 -11.90
CA TYR A 66 -4.72 -17.10 -12.91
C TYR A 66 -3.73 -15.95 -13.12
N ILE A 67 -3.20 -15.36 -12.05
CA ILE A 67 -2.20 -14.29 -12.15
C ILE A 67 -0.94 -14.79 -12.89
N GLU A 68 -0.45 -16.00 -12.56
CA GLU A 68 0.67 -16.63 -13.28
C GLU A 68 0.36 -16.79 -14.77
N GLU A 69 -0.85 -17.26 -15.10
CA GLU A 69 -1.29 -17.41 -16.48
C GLU A 69 -1.36 -16.07 -17.22
N TRP A 70 -1.89 -15.01 -16.59
CA TRP A 70 -1.94 -13.66 -17.16
C TRP A 70 -0.54 -13.10 -17.40
N LYS A 71 0.39 -13.27 -16.45
CA LYS A 71 1.81 -12.93 -16.66
C LYS A 71 2.41 -13.65 -17.85
N ARG A 72 2.16 -14.96 -17.97
CA ARG A 72 2.66 -15.79 -19.08
C ARG A 72 2.07 -15.39 -20.43
N LYS A 73 0.81 -14.96 -20.46
CA LYS A 73 0.13 -14.45 -21.67
C LYS A 73 0.57 -13.02 -22.04
N GLY A 74 1.34 -12.34 -21.17
CA GLY A 74 1.73 -10.93 -21.35
C GLY A 74 0.57 -9.96 -21.15
N TYR A 75 -0.46 -10.36 -20.40
CA TYR A 75 -1.56 -9.48 -20.04
C TYR A 75 -1.17 -8.52 -18.92
N PRO A 76 -1.84 -7.38 -18.80
CA PRO A 76 -1.65 -6.51 -17.66
C PRO A 76 -1.94 -7.27 -16.35
N VAL A 77 -1.06 -7.12 -15.36
CA VAL A 77 -1.25 -7.74 -14.05
C VAL A 77 -1.58 -6.65 -13.05
N VAL A 78 -2.76 -6.76 -12.46
CA VAL A 78 -3.22 -5.92 -11.36
C VAL A 78 -3.24 -6.76 -10.08
N PRO A 79 -3.10 -6.14 -8.89
CA PRO A 79 -3.23 -6.86 -7.63
C PRO A 79 -4.64 -7.45 -7.48
N ILE A 80 -4.71 -8.67 -6.94
CA ILE A 80 -5.98 -9.33 -6.69
C ILE A 80 -6.15 -9.52 -5.19
N SER A 81 -7.25 -9.02 -4.67
CA SER A 81 -7.60 -9.20 -3.27
C SER A 81 -8.29 -10.54 -3.04
N VAL A 82 -7.92 -11.20 -1.95
CA VAL A 82 -8.49 -12.46 -1.51
C VAL A 82 -8.93 -12.35 -0.05
N ASN A 83 -10.08 -12.90 0.25
CA ASN A 83 -10.60 -12.97 1.60
C ASN A 83 -9.76 -13.91 2.46
N VAL A 84 -9.52 -13.51 3.71
CA VAL A 84 -8.87 -14.33 4.74
C VAL A 84 -9.85 -14.53 5.88
N SER A 85 -10.27 -15.76 6.09
CA SER A 85 -11.20 -16.07 7.17
C SER A 85 -10.54 -15.85 8.54
N ARG A 86 -11.36 -15.58 9.53
CA ARG A 86 -10.92 -15.48 10.93
C ARG A 86 -10.17 -16.74 11.36
N THR A 87 -10.63 -17.92 10.95
CA THR A 87 -9.99 -19.20 11.29
C THR A 87 -8.58 -19.28 10.73
N ASP A 88 -8.36 -18.76 9.53
CA ASP A 88 -7.04 -18.77 8.90
C ASP A 88 -6.08 -17.77 9.55
N ILE A 89 -6.54 -16.57 9.86
CA ILE A 89 -5.68 -15.54 10.46
C ILE A 89 -5.15 -15.95 11.85
N TYR A 90 -5.90 -16.81 12.57
CA TYR A 90 -5.47 -17.37 13.85
C TYR A 90 -4.71 -18.70 13.72
N ASN A 91 -4.58 -19.25 12.52
CA ASN A 91 -3.81 -20.47 12.26
C ASN A 91 -2.30 -20.14 12.32
N PRO A 92 -1.51 -20.82 13.19
CA PRO A 92 -0.08 -20.59 13.28
C PRO A 92 0.67 -20.81 11.95
N ASP A 93 0.17 -21.70 11.10
CA ASP A 93 0.79 -22.08 9.82
C ASP A 93 0.35 -21.18 8.66
N PHE A 94 -0.54 -20.22 8.89
CA PHE A 94 -1.14 -19.38 7.84
C PHE A 94 -0.08 -18.71 6.94
N MET A 95 0.94 -18.10 7.57
CA MET A 95 1.99 -17.41 6.82
C MET A 95 2.78 -18.34 5.92
N ASP A 96 3.11 -19.55 6.40
CA ASP A 96 3.83 -20.54 5.62
C ASP A 96 2.99 -21.08 4.48
N ILE A 97 1.68 -21.26 4.71
CA ILE A 97 0.72 -21.71 3.69
C ILE A 97 0.61 -20.68 2.57
N ILE A 98 0.30 -19.41 2.88
CA ILE A 98 0.09 -18.37 1.86
C ILE A 98 1.39 -18.07 1.10
N MET A 99 2.52 -17.99 1.79
CA MET A 99 3.83 -17.81 1.17
C MET A 99 4.23 -19.01 0.30
N GLY A 100 3.85 -20.23 0.71
CA GLY A 100 4.05 -21.45 -0.08
C GLY A 100 3.27 -21.41 -1.39
N ILE A 101 2.02 -20.95 -1.38
CA ILE A 101 1.17 -20.77 -2.57
C ILE A 101 1.78 -19.71 -3.50
N ILE A 102 2.12 -18.54 -2.99
CA ILE A 102 2.71 -17.45 -3.78
C ILE A 102 4.00 -17.89 -4.46
N LYS A 103 4.90 -18.54 -3.72
CA LYS A 103 6.15 -19.06 -4.27
C LYS A 103 5.95 -20.16 -5.31
N LYS A 104 4.97 -21.04 -5.11
CA LYS A 104 4.60 -22.10 -6.07
C LYS A 104 4.30 -21.53 -7.46
N HIS A 105 3.66 -20.36 -7.52
CA HIS A 105 3.25 -19.68 -8.76
C HIS A 105 4.25 -18.60 -9.23
N GLY A 106 5.39 -18.45 -8.57
CA GLY A 106 6.41 -17.45 -8.94
C GLY A 106 5.92 -16.01 -8.84
N LEU A 107 5.05 -15.73 -7.85
CA LEU A 107 4.49 -14.43 -7.58
C LEU A 107 5.20 -13.73 -6.41
N GLU A 108 4.97 -12.44 -6.29
CA GLU A 108 5.40 -11.63 -5.15
C GLU A 108 4.19 -11.34 -4.24
N PRO A 109 4.40 -11.13 -2.92
CA PRO A 109 3.32 -10.85 -1.98
C PRO A 109 2.42 -9.67 -2.39
N GLU A 110 2.98 -8.64 -3.03
CA GLU A 110 2.24 -7.48 -3.53
C GLU A 110 1.24 -7.78 -4.65
N ASN A 111 1.34 -8.95 -5.29
CA ASN A 111 0.37 -9.37 -6.30
C ASN A 111 -0.96 -9.85 -5.70
N ILE A 112 -0.96 -10.17 -4.40
CA ILE A 112 -2.12 -10.62 -3.64
C ILE A 112 -2.35 -9.68 -2.47
N HIS A 113 -3.50 -9.02 -2.43
CA HIS A 113 -3.94 -8.28 -1.26
C HIS A 113 -4.75 -9.19 -0.35
N LEU A 114 -4.59 -9.04 0.96
CA LEU A 114 -5.31 -9.86 1.94
C LEU A 114 -6.42 -9.04 2.58
N GLU A 115 -7.67 -9.45 2.36
CA GLU A 115 -8.85 -8.83 2.94
C GLU A 115 -9.19 -9.47 4.27
N ILE A 116 -9.26 -8.65 5.33
CA ILE A 116 -9.65 -9.05 6.67
C ILE A 116 -10.87 -8.26 7.11
N THR A 117 -11.85 -8.92 7.69
CA THR A 117 -13.07 -8.26 8.15
C THR A 117 -12.88 -7.55 9.49
N GLU A 118 -13.68 -6.51 9.74
CA GLU A 118 -13.72 -5.80 11.03
C GLU A 118 -13.97 -6.75 12.21
N THR A 119 -14.82 -7.75 12.03
CA THR A 119 -15.17 -8.73 13.09
C THR A 119 -13.96 -9.57 13.53
N ALA A 120 -13.02 -9.83 12.64
CA ALA A 120 -11.79 -10.56 13.00
C ALA A 120 -10.95 -9.79 14.04
N TYR A 121 -10.94 -8.45 13.97
CA TYR A 121 -10.24 -7.63 14.95
C TYR A 121 -10.89 -7.65 16.35
N THR A 122 -12.22 -7.67 16.43
CA THR A 122 -12.94 -7.47 17.71
C THR A 122 -12.75 -8.59 18.71
N GLU A 123 -12.44 -9.82 18.29
CA GLU A 123 -12.29 -10.97 19.20
C GLU A 123 -10.94 -11.00 19.92
N ASN A 124 -9.85 -10.76 19.22
CA ASN A 124 -8.50 -10.72 19.81
C ASN A 124 -7.61 -9.67 19.09
N PRO A 125 -7.76 -8.38 19.44
CA PRO A 125 -7.04 -7.30 18.79
C PRO A 125 -5.52 -7.47 18.78
N GLN A 126 -4.93 -7.89 19.88
CA GLN A 126 -3.48 -8.01 20.00
C GLN A 126 -2.91 -9.06 19.04
N GLN A 127 -3.56 -10.22 18.94
CA GLN A 127 -3.09 -11.29 18.07
C GLN A 127 -3.18 -10.90 16.59
N ILE A 128 -4.28 -10.25 16.19
CA ILE A 128 -4.44 -9.84 14.78
C ILE A 128 -3.46 -8.75 14.39
N ILE A 129 -3.17 -7.79 15.29
CA ILE A 129 -2.15 -6.77 15.08
C ILE A 129 -0.77 -7.41 14.84
N GLU A 130 -0.41 -8.42 15.63
CA GLU A 130 0.86 -9.13 15.46
C GLU A 130 0.94 -9.88 14.13
N VAL A 131 -0.15 -10.56 13.73
CA VAL A 131 -0.22 -11.28 12.45
C VAL A 131 -0.11 -10.30 11.30
N VAL A 132 -0.90 -9.22 11.31
CA VAL A 132 -0.88 -8.20 10.26
C VAL A 132 0.50 -7.54 10.14
N LYS A 133 1.16 -7.19 11.26
CA LYS A 133 2.53 -6.67 11.23
C LYS A 133 3.50 -7.62 10.54
N LYS A 134 3.41 -8.93 10.80
CA LYS A 134 4.26 -9.92 10.15
C LYS A 134 3.97 -10.05 8.66
N LEU A 135 2.68 -10.05 8.26
CA LEU A 135 2.29 -10.07 6.85
C LEU A 135 2.82 -8.83 6.09
N LYS A 136 2.73 -7.66 6.71
CA LYS A 136 3.31 -6.41 6.19
C LYS A 136 4.83 -6.51 5.99
N LEU A 137 5.55 -7.11 6.93
CA LEU A 137 7.00 -7.35 6.81
C LEU A 137 7.33 -8.31 5.67
N LEU A 138 6.42 -9.22 5.32
CA LEU A 138 6.57 -10.11 4.16
C LEU A 138 6.21 -9.42 2.83
N GLY A 139 5.69 -8.19 2.86
CA GLY A 139 5.36 -7.40 1.67
C GLY A 139 3.89 -7.48 1.24
N PHE A 140 3.01 -8.10 2.03
CA PHE A 140 1.58 -8.12 1.73
C PHE A 140 0.94 -6.74 1.92
N ILE A 141 -0.03 -6.43 1.08
CA ILE A 141 -0.98 -5.33 1.24
C ILE A 141 -2.20 -5.85 1.99
N ILE A 142 -2.62 -5.14 3.02
CA ILE A 142 -3.74 -5.53 3.87
C ILE A 142 -4.91 -4.59 3.64
N GLU A 143 -6.06 -5.16 3.32
CA GLU A 143 -7.33 -4.44 3.18
C GLU A 143 -8.24 -4.76 4.36
N MET A 144 -8.82 -3.72 4.95
CA MET A 144 -9.88 -3.86 5.96
C MET A 144 -11.22 -3.85 5.27
N ASP A 145 -11.93 -4.96 5.35
CA ASP A 145 -13.22 -5.16 4.70
C ASP A 145 -14.41 -4.88 5.64
N ASP A 146 -15.58 -4.58 5.06
CA ASP A 146 -16.86 -4.32 5.74
C ASP A 146 -16.80 -3.19 6.78
N PHE A 147 -15.93 -2.20 6.62
CA PHE A 147 -15.81 -1.12 7.59
C PHE A 147 -17.09 -0.30 7.68
N GLY A 148 -17.62 -0.23 8.91
CA GLY A 148 -18.87 0.48 9.21
C GLY A 148 -20.10 -0.42 9.35
N SER A 149 -19.99 -1.71 9.06
CA SER A 149 -21.09 -2.67 9.24
C SER A 149 -21.33 -3.06 10.71
N GLY A 150 -20.34 -2.80 11.59
CA GLY A 150 -20.34 -3.20 13.00
C GLY A 150 -20.02 -2.07 13.99
N TYR A 151 -19.40 -2.42 15.11
CA TYR A 151 -18.93 -1.49 16.14
C TYR A 151 -17.53 -0.95 15.77
N SER A 152 -17.42 -0.32 14.61
CA SER A 152 -16.14 0.27 14.15
C SER A 152 -15.60 1.25 15.17
N SER A 153 -14.53 0.90 15.85
CA SER A 153 -13.86 1.84 16.72
C SER A 153 -12.74 2.55 15.94
N LEU A 154 -12.72 3.87 16.01
CA LEU A 154 -11.59 4.67 15.48
C LEU A 154 -10.24 4.21 16.06
N ASN A 155 -10.25 3.59 17.24
CA ASN A 155 -9.07 2.98 17.85
C ASN A 155 -8.50 1.84 17.00
N MET A 156 -9.35 1.03 16.36
CA MET A 156 -8.91 -0.06 15.48
C MET A 156 -8.10 0.47 14.31
N LEU A 157 -8.58 1.53 13.66
CA LEU A 157 -7.85 2.16 12.55
C LEU A 157 -6.47 2.68 13.00
N ASN A 158 -6.36 3.17 14.22
CA ASN A 158 -5.10 3.67 14.76
C ASN A 158 -4.10 2.55 15.14
N GLU A 159 -4.60 1.36 15.49
CA GLU A 159 -3.77 0.27 16.00
C GLU A 159 -3.38 -0.76 14.93
N LEU A 160 -4.26 -0.98 13.94
CA LEU A 160 -4.08 -2.00 12.92
C LEU A 160 -3.39 -1.40 11.68
N PRO A 161 -2.19 -1.84 11.31
CA PRO A 161 -1.43 -1.26 10.19
C PRO A 161 -1.94 -1.78 8.84
N ILE A 162 -3.13 -1.34 8.43
CA ILE A 162 -3.73 -1.64 7.12
C ILE A 162 -3.18 -0.71 6.04
N ASP A 163 -3.45 -1.00 4.78
CA ASP A 163 -3.10 -0.16 3.62
C ASP A 163 -4.34 0.42 2.96
N ILE A 164 -5.43 -0.35 2.95
CA ILE A 164 -6.65 -0.03 2.22
C ILE A 164 -7.84 -0.21 3.15
N LEU A 165 -8.74 0.75 3.13
CA LEU A 165 -10.02 0.71 3.83
C LEU A 165 -11.14 0.52 2.82
N LYS A 166 -11.90 -0.58 2.91
CA LYS A 166 -13.10 -0.84 2.11
C LYS A 166 -14.32 -0.33 2.87
N LEU A 167 -15.10 0.52 2.25
CA LEU A 167 -16.31 1.11 2.83
C LEU A 167 -17.53 0.37 2.32
N ASP A 168 -18.27 -0.26 3.24
CA ASP A 168 -19.48 -1.02 2.97
C ASP A 168 -20.57 -0.18 2.26
N MET A 169 -21.39 -0.86 1.44
CA MET A 169 -22.56 -0.33 0.75
C MET A 169 -23.50 0.50 1.64
N GLY A 170 -23.60 0.18 2.93
CA GLY A 170 -24.47 0.90 3.86
C GLY A 170 -24.16 2.39 3.97
N PHE A 171 -22.88 2.78 3.81
CA PHE A 171 -22.49 4.19 3.78
C PHE A 171 -22.79 4.87 2.46
N VAL A 172 -22.85 4.12 1.37
CA VAL A 172 -23.01 4.65 0.01
C VAL A 172 -24.47 4.63 -0.44
N GLN A 173 -25.25 3.65 0.01
CA GLN A 173 -26.69 3.50 -0.33
C GLN A 173 -27.63 4.22 0.65
N GLY A 174 -27.13 4.74 1.78
CA GLY A 174 -27.93 5.53 2.70
C GLY A 174 -28.61 6.70 1.97
N ASP A 175 -29.79 7.09 2.46
CA ASP A 175 -30.50 8.27 1.99
C ASP A 175 -29.46 9.40 1.77
N LEU A 176 -29.42 10.02 0.60
CA LEU A 176 -28.56 11.17 0.28
C LEU A 176 -28.86 12.39 1.19
N SER A 177 -29.33 12.10 2.41
CA SER A 177 -29.52 13.08 3.47
C SER A 177 -28.13 13.67 3.84
N THR A 178 -28.12 14.94 4.10
CA THR A 178 -26.92 15.74 4.41
C THR A 178 -26.02 15.13 5.49
N ASN A 179 -26.58 14.31 6.38
CA ASN A 179 -25.85 13.68 7.48
C ASN A 179 -25.02 12.45 7.06
N SER A 180 -25.55 11.59 6.18
CA SER A 180 -24.82 10.39 5.71
C SER A 180 -23.62 10.79 4.83
N ASN A 181 -23.77 11.78 3.98
CA ASN A 181 -22.68 12.32 3.16
C ASN A 181 -21.57 12.95 4.02
N ASN A 182 -21.92 13.59 5.14
CA ASN A 182 -20.93 14.16 6.05
C ASN A 182 -20.11 13.08 6.75
N ILE A 183 -20.74 11.97 7.15
CA ILE A 183 -20.05 10.84 7.79
C ILE A 183 -19.10 10.16 6.80
N LEU A 184 -19.57 9.88 5.57
CA LEU A 184 -18.75 9.28 4.52
C LEU A 184 -17.54 10.17 4.19
N SER A 185 -17.76 11.47 3.98
CA SER A 185 -16.69 12.44 3.74
C SER A 185 -15.68 12.50 4.89
N PHE A 186 -16.17 12.44 6.13
CA PHE A 186 -15.31 12.41 7.32
C PHE A 186 -14.45 11.13 7.35
N ILE A 187 -15.04 9.96 7.07
CA ILE A 187 -14.30 8.67 7.08
C ILE A 187 -13.25 8.65 5.96
N ILE A 188 -13.58 9.09 4.75
CA ILE A 188 -12.62 9.19 3.64
C ILE A 188 -11.48 10.15 4.02
N SER A 189 -11.79 11.31 4.59
CA SER A 189 -10.78 12.29 5.03
C SER A 189 -9.90 11.74 6.14
N LEU A 190 -10.47 11.00 7.10
CA LEU A 190 -9.74 10.34 8.17
C LEU A 190 -8.81 9.24 7.63
N ALA A 191 -9.30 8.38 6.73
CA ALA A 191 -8.50 7.33 6.10
C ALA A 191 -7.29 7.94 5.37
N LYS A 192 -7.50 9.02 4.64
CA LYS A 192 -6.44 9.78 3.98
C LYS A 192 -5.45 10.40 4.96
N TRP A 193 -5.93 10.98 6.06
CA TRP A 193 -5.06 11.52 7.09
C TRP A 193 -4.19 10.43 7.73
N MET A 194 -4.70 9.18 7.78
CA MET A 194 -3.97 8.00 8.24
C MET A 194 -3.15 7.33 7.13
N ASP A 195 -3.14 7.90 5.92
CA ASP A 195 -2.44 7.40 4.73
C ASP A 195 -2.96 6.03 4.23
N TYR A 196 -4.26 5.78 4.43
CA TYR A 196 -4.95 4.63 3.86
C TYR A 196 -5.59 5.00 2.53
N ALA A 197 -5.46 4.12 1.53
CA ALA A 197 -6.30 4.20 0.35
C ALA A 197 -7.72 3.75 0.69
N VAL A 198 -8.71 4.28 -0.04
CA VAL A 198 -10.11 3.97 0.19
C VAL A 198 -10.71 3.30 -1.04
N VAL A 199 -11.38 2.18 -0.85
CA VAL A 199 -12.26 1.53 -1.83
C VAL A 199 -13.70 1.71 -1.38
N ALA A 200 -14.53 2.41 -2.16
CA ALA A 200 -15.96 2.46 -1.91
C ALA A 200 -16.66 1.35 -2.69
N GLU A 201 -17.43 0.53 -2.00
CA GLU A 201 -18.11 -0.62 -2.55
C GLU A 201 -19.59 -0.39 -2.85
N GLY A 202 -20.17 -1.27 -3.66
CA GLY A 202 -21.60 -1.25 -3.96
C GLY A 202 -22.05 -0.06 -4.79
N ILE A 203 -21.17 0.45 -5.65
CA ILE A 203 -21.50 1.59 -6.54
C ILE A 203 -22.40 1.11 -7.67
N GLU A 204 -23.55 1.73 -7.78
CA GLU A 204 -24.59 1.39 -8.77
C GLU A 204 -24.97 2.56 -9.70
N THR A 205 -24.67 3.81 -9.31
CA THR A 205 -25.10 5.00 -10.06
C THR A 205 -23.98 6.01 -10.30
N GLU A 206 -24.16 6.81 -11.36
CA GLU A 206 -23.25 7.91 -11.70
C GLU A 206 -23.21 8.99 -10.61
N GLU A 207 -24.35 9.25 -9.94
CA GLU A 207 -24.43 10.23 -8.86
C GLU A 207 -23.51 9.83 -7.69
N GLN A 208 -23.44 8.54 -7.37
CA GLN A 208 -22.52 8.02 -6.34
C GLN A 208 -21.07 8.23 -6.74
N ILE A 209 -20.73 8.03 -8.01
CA ILE A 209 -19.38 8.26 -8.53
C ILE A 209 -18.99 9.74 -8.40
N GLN A 210 -19.84 10.66 -8.82
CA GLN A 210 -19.57 12.09 -8.74
C GLN A 210 -19.43 12.55 -7.27
N MET A 211 -20.24 12.00 -6.39
CA MET A 211 -20.15 12.26 -4.95
C MET A 211 -18.79 11.81 -4.40
N LEU A 212 -18.35 10.58 -4.72
CA LEU A 212 -17.08 10.02 -4.26
C LEU A 212 -15.87 10.76 -4.87
N ARG A 213 -15.96 11.24 -6.11
CA ARG A 213 -14.95 12.12 -6.71
C ARG A 213 -14.81 13.42 -5.94
N ASN A 214 -15.93 14.07 -5.57
CA ASN A 214 -15.89 15.28 -4.78
C ASN A 214 -15.30 15.08 -3.38
N MET A 215 -15.35 13.87 -2.86
CA MET A 215 -14.72 13.47 -1.59
C MET A 215 -13.28 12.97 -1.79
N ASP A 216 -12.80 12.95 -3.06
CA ASP A 216 -11.47 12.50 -3.44
C ASP A 216 -11.18 11.05 -2.99
N CYS A 217 -12.18 10.14 -3.14
CA CYS A 217 -12.03 8.71 -2.92
C CYS A 217 -11.06 8.12 -3.96
N ASN A 218 -10.28 7.09 -3.57
CA ASN A 218 -9.26 6.52 -4.45
C ASN A 218 -9.84 5.54 -5.46
N PHE A 219 -10.56 4.53 -4.96
CA PHE A 219 -11.03 3.41 -5.76
C PHE A 219 -12.51 3.15 -5.51
N VAL A 220 -13.13 2.52 -6.49
CA VAL A 220 -14.54 2.11 -6.42
C VAL A 220 -14.72 0.69 -6.95
N GLN A 221 -15.70 0.00 -6.38
CA GLN A 221 -16.13 -1.33 -6.79
C GLN A 221 -17.66 -1.38 -6.78
N GLY A 222 -18.27 -1.89 -7.84
CA GLY A 222 -19.73 -1.98 -7.87
C GLY A 222 -20.30 -2.31 -9.24
N TYR A 223 -21.62 -2.55 -9.26
CA TYR A 223 -22.33 -3.00 -10.44
C TYR A 223 -22.48 -1.92 -11.52
N TYR A 224 -22.20 -0.67 -11.18
CA TYR A 224 -22.10 0.40 -12.18
C TYR A 224 -21.01 0.10 -13.23
N PHE A 225 -19.86 -0.38 -12.81
CA PHE A 225 -18.76 -0.73 -13.71
C PHE A 225 -18.84 -2.18 -14.17
N ALA A 226 -18.85 -3.12 -13.23
CA ALA A 226 -18.92 -4.55 -13.53
C ALA A 226 -19.42 -5.37 -12.33
N LYS A 227 -20.17 -6.43 -12.63
CA LYS A 227 -20.46 -7.52 -11.68
C LYS A 227 -19.23 -8.42 -11.57
N PRO A 228 -19.18 -9.31 -10.57
CA PRO A 228 -18.16 -10.37 -10.56
C PRO A 228 -18.16 -11.16 -11.88
N LEU A 229 -17.03 -11.19 -12.56
CA LEU A 229 -16.85 -11.78 -13.89
C LEU A 229 -16.17 -13.16 -13.79
N PRO A 230 -16.55 -14.14 -14.61
CA PRO A 230 -15.75 -15.36 -14.75
C PRO A 230 -14.37 -15.00 -15.35
N PRO A 231 -13.34 -15.85 -15.14
CA PRO A 231 -11.95 -15.51 -15.51
C PRO A 231 -11.78 -15.06 -16.96
N GLU A 232 -12.44 -15.73 -17.90
CA GLU A 232 -12.32 -15.44 -19.34
C GLU A 232 -12.94 -14.08 -19.73
N GLU A 233 -13.96 -13.65 -19.00
CA GLU A 233 -14.56 -12.34 -19.19
C GLU A 233 -13.72 -11.26 -18.50
N PHE A 234 -13.19 -11.55 -17.30
CA PHE A 234 -12.27 -10.65 -16.63
C PHE A 234 -10.98 -10.40 -17.41
N GLU A 235 -10.41 -11.44 -18.05
CA GLU A 235 -9.24 -11.29 -18.94
C GLU A 235 -9.49 -10.24 -20.04
N LYS A 236 -10.63 -10.33 -20.72
CA LYS A 236 -10.99 -9.35 -21.76
C LYS A 236 -11.14 -7.94 -21.17
N HIS A 237 -11.83 -7.87 -20.04
CA HIS A 237 -12.07 -6.62 -19.34
C HIS A 237 -10.75 -5.98 -18.86
N LEU A 238 -9.82 -6.80 -18.37
CA LEU A 238 -8.49 -6.37 -17.94
C LEU A 238 -7.67 -5.79 -19.10
N ILE A 239 -7.70 -6.43 -20.27
CA ILE A 239 -7.00 -5.94 -21.47
C ILE A 239 -7.59 -4.61 -21.96
N GLU A 240 -8.92 -4.47 -21.95
CA GLU A 240 -9.61 -3.29 -22.46
C GLU A 240 -9.49 -2.07 -21.52
N HIS A 241 -9.48 -2.29 -20.21
CA HIS A 241 -9.64 -1.22 -19.21
C HIS A 241 -8.48 -1.10 -18.21
N SER A 242 -7.35 -1.81 -18.39
CA SER A 242 -6.28 -1.69 -17.41
C SER A 242 -5.48 -0.39 -17.56
N ILE A 243 -5.01 0.10 -16.43
CA ILE A 243 -4.08 1.23 -16.35
C ILE A 243 -2.79 0.95 -17.16
N LEU A 244 -2.39 -0.32 -17.28
CA LEU A 244 -1.09 -0.71 -17.82
C LEU A 244 -0.98 -0.66 -19.35
N ASN A 245 -2.10 -0.50 -20.08
CA ASN A 245 -2.06 -0.59 -21.55
C ASN A 245 -1.75 0.72 -22.31
N ASN A 246 -1.77 1.91 -21.65
CA ASN A 246 -1.47 3.16 -22.37
C ASN A 246 -0.65 4.18 -21.56
N ASP A 247 -0.39 3.98 -20.27
CA ASP A 247 0.22 4.96 -19.38
C ASP A 247 1.39 4.41 -18.55
N MET A 248 2.04 3.31 -18.98
CA MET A 248 3.38 3.00 -18.48
C MET A 248 4.38 4.13 -18.81
N GLU A 249 4.05 5.00 -19.78
CA GLU A 249 4.74 6.28 -19.99
C GLU A 249 4.27 7.40 -19.04
N GLY A 250 3.12 7.22 -18.34
CA GLY A 250 2.49 8.24 -17.48
C GLY A 250 2.40 7.90 -15.99
N LEU A 251 2.59 6.61 -15.61
CA LEU A 251 2.70 6.13 -14.21
C LEU A 251 4.11 5.61 -13.85
N GLU A 252 5.06 5.69 -14.74
CA GLU A 252 6.39 6.07 -14.28
C GLU A 252 6.14 7.36 -13.51
N MET A 253 6.20 7.28 -12.16
CA MET A 253 6.24 8.50 -11.35
C MET A 253 7.14 9.43 -12.13
N ASN A 254 6.56 10.55 -12.60
CA ASN A 254 7.24 11.47 -13.50
C ASN A 254 8.44 12.11 -12.78
N PHE A 255 9.45 11.31 -12.50
CA PHE A 255 10.81 11.80 -12.38
C PHE A 255 11.35 12.24 -13.76
N SER A 256 10.60 12.03 -14.88
CA SER A 256 11.02 12.32 -16.24
C SER A 256 10.63 13.71 -16.74
N ASP A 257 9.71 14.45 -16.09
CA ASP A 257 9.40 15.81 -16.53
C ASP A 257 10.41 16.82 -15.98
N ALA A 258 11.36 17.10 -16.84
CA ALA A 258 12.10 18.37 -17.02
C ALA A 258 12.97 18.87 -15.86
N THR A 259 13.03 18.24 -14.68
CA THR A 259 13.77 18.75 -13.52
C THR A 259 14.86 17.81 -13.00
N PHE A 260 14.89 16.54 -13.42
CA PHE A 260 15.96 15.64 -13.01
C PHE A 260 17.13 15.68 -13.99
N ARG A 261 18.34 15.73 -13.46
CA ARG A 261 19.59 15.64 -14.23
C ARG A 261 19.55 14.44 -15.19
N LYS A 262 20.26 14.51 -16.31
CA LYS A 262 20.41 13.42 -17.31
C LYS A 262 20.99 12.10 -16.76
N SER A 263 21.27 12.00 -15.45
CA SER A 263 21.74 10.80 -14.73
C SER A 263 21.03 10.71 -13.37
N PRO A 264 20.74 9.49 -12.88
CA PRO A 264 20.16 9.30 -11.55
C PRO A 264 21.07 9.93 -10.48
N GLY A 265 20.48 10.69 -9.57
CA GLY A 265 21.17 11.29 -8.44
C GLY A 265 21.60 10.26 -7.40
N THR A 266 22.35 10.68 -6.38
CA THR A 266 22.82 9.80 -5.31
C THR A 266 21.96 9.96 -4.06
N MET A 267 21.46 8.85 -3.54
CA MET A 267 20.84 8.76 -2.21
C MET A 267 21.84 8.15 -1.23
N LEU A 268 22.16 8.89 -0.17
CA LEU A 268 22.97 8.38 0.94
C LEU A 268 22.08 7.80 2.02
N ILE A 269 22.20 6.51 2.31
CA ILE A 269 21.44 5.78 3.33
C ILE A 269 22.36 5.51 4.52
N VAL A 270 21.97 6.03 5.69
CA VAL A 270 22.75 5.96 6.92
C VAL A 270 21.89 5.30 8.01
N ASP A 271 22.18 4.06 8.36
CA ASP A 271 21.45 3.26 9.35
C ASP A 271 22.38 2.16 9.85
N ASP A 272 22.42 1.85 11.14
CA ASP A 272 23.31 0.83 11.69
C ASP A 272 22.88 -0.60 11.35
N LEU A 273 21.57 -0.82 11.12
CA LEU A 273 21.03 -2.12 10.77
C LEU A 273 21.17 -2.41 9.27
N VAL A 274 21.91 -3.45 8.94
CA VAL A 274 22.10 -3.92 7.55
C VAL A 274 20.77 -4.13 6.85
N LEU A 275 19.77 -4.69 7.53
CA LEU A 275 18.45 -4.95 6.97
C LEU A 275 17.76 -3.66 6.51
N ASN A 276 17.78 -2.61 7.34
CA ASN A 276 17.19 -1.32 7.00
C ASN A 276 17.85 -0.70 5.77
N ARG A 277 19.19 -0.72 5.72
CA ARG A 277 19.94 -0.23 4.55
C ARG A 277 19.54 -0.98 3.29
N LYS A 278 19.43 -2.32 3.36
CA LYS A 278 19.04 -3.14 2.20
C LYS A 278 17.61 -2.89 1.74
N ILE A 279 16.66 -2.72 2.66
CA ILE A 279 15.27 -2.38 2.33
C ILE A 279 15.22 -1.03 1.60
N LEU A 280 15.85 0.00 2.15
CA LEU A 280 15.88 1.33 1.53
C LEU A 280 16.62 1.30 0.19
N SER A 281 17.78 0.65 0.13
CA SER A 281 18.55 0.54 -1.11
C SER A 281 17.77 -0.18 -2.21
N ALA A 282 17.09 -1.29 -1.90
CA ALA A 282 16.25 -2.01 -2.86
C ALA A 282 15.06 -1.15 -3.34
N SER A 283 14.40 -0.42 -2.40
CA SER A 283 13.26 0.45 -2.74
C SER A 283 13.64 1.60 -3.69
N PHE A 284 14.87 2.12 -3.59
CA PHE A 284 15.29 3.31 -4.32
C PHE A 284 16.30 3.07 -5.44
N SER A 285 16.88 1.87 -5.59
CA SER A 285 17.90 1.55 -6.60
C SER A 285 17.45 1.81 -8.05
N ARG A 286 16.14 1.82 -8.30
CA ARG A 286 15.55 2.15 -9.61
C ARG A 286 15.64 3.64 -9.96
N TYR A 287 15.71 4.51 -8.95
CA TYR A 287 15.61 5.98 -9.09
C TYR A 287 16.89 6.71 -8.71
N PHE A 288 17.69 6.13 -7.82
CA PHE A 288 18.92 6.72 -7.30
C PHE A 288 20.06 5.72 -7.33
N LYS A 289 21.28 6.23 -7.49
CA LYS A 289 22.47 5.50 -7.08
C LYS A 289 22.48 5.50 -5.54
N THR A 290 22.33 4.35 -4.90
CA THR A 290 22.32 4.26 -3.44
C THR A 290 23.74 4.04 -2.90
N VAL A 291 24.08 4.77 -1.83
CA VAL A 291 25.31 4.62 -1.08
C VAL A 291 24.96 4.36 0.38
N GLU A 292 25.48 3.27 0.94
CA GLU A 292 25.17 2.81 2.30
C GLU A 292 26.31 3.16 3.26
N LYS A 293 25.98 3.68 4.46
CA LYS A 293 26.89 3.92 5.59
C LYS A 293 26.30 3.41 6.89
N GLU A 294 27.14 2.89 7.78
CA GLU A 294 26.68 2.21 9.01
C GLU A 294 26.51 3.16 10.19
N ASN A 295 27.08 4.37 10.13
CA ASN A 295 27.02 5.34 11.20
C ASN A 295 27.29 6.75 10.69
N GLY A 296 27.02 7.75 11.54
CA GLY A 296 27.21 9.16 11.17
C GLY A 296 28.65 9.56 10.86
N ALA A 297 29.66 8.88 11.42
CA ALA A 297 31.06 9.23 11.16
C ALA A 297 31.47 8.85 9.73
N GLU A 298 31.13 7.64 9.30
CA GLU A 298 31.35 7.21 7.91
C GLU A 298 30.55 8.03 6.90
N ALA A 299 29.32 8.41 7.27
CA ALA A 299 28.49 9.28 6.45
C ALA A 299 29.13 10.65 6.29
N LEU A 300 29.62 11.25 7.37
CA LEU A 300 30.27 12.56 7.33
C LEU A 300 31.54 12.55 6.48
N GLU A 301 32.34 11.50 6.57
CA GLU A 301 33.54 11.35 5.73
C GLU A 301 33.16 11.29 4.25
N TYR A 302 32.14 10.52 3.89
CA TYR A 302 31.65 10.44 2.53
C TYR A 302 31.08 11.76 2.02
N ILE A 303 30.27 12.45 2.84
CA ILE A 303 29.66 13.75 2.49
C ILE A 303 30.73 14.81 2.21
N LYS A 304 31.85 14.82 2.91
CA LYS A 304 32.92 15.80 2.70
C LYS A 304 33.46 15.81 1.27
N ASP A 305 33.54 14.63 0.65
CA ASP A 305 34.13 14.46 -0.67
C ASP A 305 33.08 14.43 -1.80
N HIS A 306 31.79 14.20 -1.48
CA HIS A 306 30.74 13.95 -2.48
C HIS A 306 29.47 14.79 -2.28
N ALA A 307 29.55 15.92 -1.55
CA ALA A 307 28.38 16.73 -1.19
C ALA A 307 27.55 17.16 -2.40
N ASP A 308 28.21 17.52 -3.51
CA ASP A 308 27.57 18.00 -4.73
C ASP A 308 26.90 16.87 -5.56
N GLU A 309 27.16 15.62 -5.21
CA GLU A 309 26.59 14.44 -5.87
C GLU A 309 25.37 13.89 -5.12
N ILE A 310 25.15 14.31 -3.86
CA ILE A 310 24.10 13.78 -2.98
C ILE A 310 22.82 14.59 -3.15
N ASP A 311 21.74 13.95 -3.60
CA ASP A 311 20.44 14.59 -3.75
C ASP A 311 19.57 14.47 -2.50
N VAL A 312 19.77 13.43 -1.68
CA VAL A 312 19.02 13.21 -0.44
C VAL A 312 19.79 12.29 0.51
N ILE A 313 19.65 12.55 1.81
CA ILE A 313 20.17 11.68 2.87
C ILE A 313 18.98 11.06 3.62
N MET A 314 18.94 9.73 3.68
CA MET A 314 18.08 8.97 4.59
C MET A 314 18.90 8.65 5.84
N LEU A 315 18.49 9.17 7.01
CA LEU A 315 19.33 9.18 8.22
C LEU A 315 18.59 8.58 9.42
N ASP A 316 19.12 7.48 9.96
CA ASP A 316 18.71 7.01 11.28
C ASP A 316 19.23 7.94 12.40
N LEU A 317 18.39 8.16 13.40
CA LEU A 317 18.76 8.96 14.57
C LEU A 317 19.57 8.17 15.60
N VAL A 318 19.36 6.87 15.71
CA VAL A 318 19.95 6.05 16.77
C VAL A 318 20.95 5.08 16.18
N MET A 319 22.21 5.46 16.21
CA MET A 319 23.32 4.67 15.67
C MET A 319 24.53 4.70 16.61
N PRO A 320 25.38 3.65 16.62
CA PRO A 320 26.64 3.65 17.35
C PRO A 320 27.66 4.64 16.71
N VAL A 321 28.75 4.90 17.41
CA VAL A 321 29.90 5.73 17.00
C VAL A 321 29.51 7.20 16.86
N MET A 322 28.64 7.56 15.94
CA MET A 322 28.06 8.91 15.76
C MET A 322 26.58 8.77 15.43
N ASP A 323 25.73 9.30 16.30
CA ASP A 323 24.29 9.33 16.11
C ASP A 323 23.84 10.36 15.05
N GLY A 324 22.59 10.22 14.57
CA GLY A 324 22.06 11.10 13.52
C GLY A 324 21.97 12.56 13.96
N PHE A 325 21.66 12.84 15.22
CA PHE A 325 21.63 14.23 15.74
C PHE A 325 22.99 14.91 15.70
N THR A 326 24.04 14.18 16.05
CA THR A 326 25.42 14.65 16.01
C THR A 326 25.86 14.93 14.58
N LEU A 327 25.52 14.04 13.64
CA LEU A 327 25.79 14.25 12.21
C LEU A 327 25.06 15.51 11.72
N MET A 328 23.76 15.64 11.93
CA MET A 328 22.98 16.81 11.51
C MET A 328 23.53 18.12 12.08
N LYS A 329 23.95 18.11 13.36
CA LYS A 329 24.57 19.27 13.98
C LYS A 329 25.87 19.68 13.29
N GLN A 330 26.70 18.73 12.87
CA GLN A 330 27.93 19.00 12.15
C GLN A 330 27.67 19.52 10.74
N LEU A 331 26.70 18.93 10.02
CA LEU A 331 26.32 19.41 8.69
C LEU A 331 25.76 20.84 8.74
N LYS A 332 24.96 21.16 9.78
CA LYS A 332 24.41 22.50 9.97
C LYS A 332 25.47 23.59 10.24
N MET A 333 26.62 23.24 10.78
CA MET A 333 27.72 24.18 11.05
C MET A 333 28.42 24.67 9.77
N GLU A 334 28.29 23.93 8.66
CA GLU A 334 28.93 24.26 7.41
C GLU A 334 27.88 24.54 6.31
N ASN A 335 27.70 25.79 5.93
CA ASN A 335 26.72 26.24 4.94
C ASN A 335 26.79 25.49 3.60
N LYS A 336 27.95 24.93 3.25
CA LYS A 336 28.12 24.16 2.01
C LYS A 336 27.25 22.90 1.91
N TYR A 337 26.76 22.36 3.04
CA TYR A 337 25.90 21.19 3.07
C TYR A 337 24.40 21.53 3.18
N ALA A 338 24.05 22.82 3.29
CA ALA A 338 22.69 23.27 3.52
C ALA A 338 21.71 22.93 2.35
N HIS A 339 22.25 22.63 1.18
CA HIS A 339 21.47 22.25 0.00
C HIS A 339 21.02 20.79 -0.01
N ILE A 340 21.61 19.93 0.84
CA ILE A 340 21.33 18.50 0.87
C ILE A 340 20.13 18.26 1.80
N PRO A 341 18.97 17.82 1.29
CA PRO A 341 17.83 17.50 2.12
C PRO A 341 18.07 16.24 2.94
N ILE A 342 17.64 16.26 4.20
CA ILE A 342 17.80 15.15 5.14
C ILE A 342 16.43 14.66 5.55
N ILE A 343 16.11 13.40 5.23
CA ILE A 343 14.94 12.70 5.72
C ILE A 343 15.38 11.80 6.87
N VAL A 344 14.85 12.08 8.04
CA VAL A 344 15.21 11.36 9.27
C VAL A 344 14.32 10.14 9.44
N THR A 345 14.89 9.03 9.89
CA THR A 345 14.16 7.82 10.23
C THR A 345 14.34 7.46 11.71
N SER A 346 13.26 7.08 12.41
CA SER A 346 13.32 6.72 13.84
C SER A 346 12.16 5.83 14.27
N GLN A 347 12.28 5.18 15.41
CA GLN A 347 11.22 4.35 16.02
C GLN A 347 10.12 5.15 16.75
N GLY A 348 10.05 6.48 16.54
CA GLY A 348 8.99 7.34 17.08
C GLY A 348 9.36 8.11 18.35
N GLY A 349 8.54 9.10 18.64
CA GLY A 349 8.61 9.96 19.82
C GLY A 349 8.67 11.44 19.42
N ASP A 350 7.62 12.22 19.78
CA ASP A 350 7.44 13.64 19.41
C ASP A 350 8.68 14.49 19.66
N LYS A 351 9.39 14.26 20.78
CA LYS A 351 10.60 15.03 21.12
C LYS A 351 11.78 14.80 20.17
N SER A 352 11.90 13.61 19.59
CA SER A 352 12.94 13.29 18.62
C SER A 352 12.66 13.95 17.28
N VAL A 353 11.40 13.99 16.89
CA VAL A 353 10.92 14.65 15.68
C VAL A 353 11.15 16.17 15.75
N GLU A 354 10.67 16.82 16.82
CA GLU A 354 10.89 18.27 17.02
C GLU A 354 12.38 18.65 17.01
N LYS A 355 13.20 17.86 17.70
CA LYS A 355 14.65 18.08 17.76
C LYS A 355 15.31 17.93 16.39
N SER A 356 14.88 16.97 15.58
CA SER A 356 15.43 16.74 14.23
C SER A 356 15.13 17.92 13.30
N PHE A 357 13.89 18.44 13.29
CA PHE A 357 13.53 19.64 12.54
C PHE A 357 14.30 20.88 13.01
N ALA A 358 14.48 21.06 14.30
CA ALA A 358 15.30 22.15 14.84
C ALA A 358 16.78 22.08 14.39
N LEU A 359 17.26 20.87 14.06
CA LEU A 359 18.62 20.65 13.54
C LEU A 359 18.70 20.69 12.01
N GLY A 360 17.58 20.85 11.32
CA GLY A 360 17.56 21.03 9.86
C GLY A 360 17.13 19.79 9.08
N ALA A 361 16.43 18.83 9.71
CA ALA A 361 15.75 17.78 8.96
C ALA A 361 14.72 18.40 8.02
N THR A 362 14.65 17.89 6.81
CA THR A 362 13.66 18.33 5.81
C THR A 362 12.35 17.59 6.00
N ASP A 363 12.42 16.31 6.38
CA ASP A 363 11.25 15.48 6.66
C ASP A 363 11.61 14.34 7.64
N PHE A 364 10.59 13.59 8.06
CA PHE A 364 10.70 12.51 9.04
C PHE A 364 9.88 11.30 8.61
N VAL A 365 10.42 10.10 8.80
CA VAL A 365 9.74 8.82 8.53
C VAL A 365 9.86 7.90 9.74
N GLU A 366 8.74 7.37 10.19
CA GLU A 366 8.69 6.43 11.31
C GLU A 366 8.99 5.01 10.85
N LYS A 367 9.74 4.27 11.68
CA LYS A 367 9.98 2.84 11.50
C LYS A 367 8.86 2.03 12.20
N PRO A 368 8.34 0.93 11.62
CA PRO A 368 8.83 0.23 10.42
C PRO A 368 8.47 0.94 9.13
N TYR A 369 9.33 0.83 8.13
CA TYR A 369 9.18 1.53 6.86
C TYR A 369 7.97 1.06 6.07
N ASN A 370 7.13 2.01 5.64
CA ASN A 370 6.23 1.79 4.51
C ASN A 370 6.93 2.30 3.23
N PRO A 371 7.28 1.43 2.27
CA PRO A 371 8.02 1.82 1.07
C PRO A 371 7.34 2.93 0.25
N ARG A 372 5.99 2.93 0.19
CA ARG A 372 5.22 3.96 -0.54
C ARG A 372 5.30 5.31 0.13
N ILE A 373 5.18 5.35 1.47
CA ILE A 373 5.28 6.60 2.24
C ILE A 373 6.66 7.21 2.07
N ILE A 374 7.71 6.41 2.21
CA ILE A 374 9.08 6.89 2.02
C ILE A 374 9.27 7.41 0.61
N MET A 375 8.79 6.69 -0.40
CA MET A 375 8.91 7.09 -1.80
C MET A 375 8.26 8.46 -2.04
N HIS A 376 7.04 8.65 -1.53
CA HIS A 376 6.30 9.92 -1.66
C HIS A 376 7.02 11.08 -0.94
N ARG A 377 7.55 10.83 0.26
CA ARG A 377 8.31 11.84 1.01
C ARG A 377 9.61 12.20 0.33
N VAL A 378 10.37 11.21 -0.14
CA VAL A 378 11.60 11.44 -0.92
C VAL A 378 11.30 12.26 -2.18
N GLN A 379 10.23 11.89 -2.91
CA GLN A 379 9.82 12.61 -4.11
C GLN A 379 9.49 14.08 -3.81
N ASN A 380 8.68 14.35 -2.78
CA ASN A 380 8.31 15.71 -2.39
C ASN A 380 9.54 16.53 -2.00
N VAL A 381 10.41 15.97 -1.18
CA VAL A 381 11.62 16.64 -0.67
C VAL A 381 12.57 16.95 -1.81
N VAL A 382 12.83 16.00 -2.70
CA VAL A 382 13.74 16.18 -3.83
C VAL A 382 13.17 17.18 -4.83
N THR A 383 11.88 17.13 -5.16
CA THR A 383 11.23 18.08 -6.09
C THR A 383 11.30 19.51 -5.57
N VAL A 384 11.03 19.73 -4.27
CA VAL A 384 11.10 21.07 -3.66
C VAL A 384 12.54 21.61 -3.67
N SER A 385 13.54 20.79 -3.36
CA SER A 385 14.94 21.19 -3.42
C SER A 385 15.36 21.65 -4.82
N TYR A 386 14.94 20.95 -5.87
CA TYR A 386 15.26 21.34 -7.25
C TYR A 386 14.57 22.63 -7.68
N THR A 387 13.32 22.88 -7.28
CA THR A 387 12.61 24.13 -7.62
C THR A 387 13.26 25.34 -6.99
N HIS A 388 13.81 25.23 -5.79
CA HIS A 388 14.54 26.33 -5.15
C HIS A 388 15.90 26.63 -5.79
N LEU A 389 16.57 25.64 -6.38
CA LEU A 389 17.86 25.82 -7.07
C LEU A 389 17.71 26.42 -8.48
N THR A 390 16.50 26.31 -9.10
CA THR A 390 16.27 26.74 -10.49
C THR A 390 15.56 28.09 -10.64
N LEU A 391 15.08 28.70 -9.55
CA LEU A 391 14.55 30.07 -9.62
C LEU A 391 15.70 31.05 -9.79
N PRO A 392 15.73 31.90 -10.87
CA PRO A 392 16.72 32.94 -11.01
C PRO A 392 16.54 33.93 -9.83
N THR A 393 17.59 34.15 -9.07
CA THR A 393 17.66 35.28 -8.14
C THR A 393 17.54 36.56 -8.96
N ASN A 394 16.33 37.06 -9.14
CA ASN A 394 16.12 38.43 -9.58
C ASN A 394 16.60 39.35 -8.45
N SER A 395 17.83 39.79 -8.58
CA SER A 395 18.38 40.93 -7.87
C SER A 395 17.57 42.18 -8.22
N LEU A 396 16.94 42.78 -7.24
CA LEU A 396 16.67 44.20 -7.21
C LEU A 396 17.88 44.91 -6.66
#